data_4954e4138f30d8834912a4cc218f0b6d
#
_entry.id   4954e4138f30d8834912a4cc218f0b6d
#
_cell.length_a   1.000
_cell.length_b   1.000
_cell.length_c   1.000
_cell.angle_alpha   90.00
_cell.angle_beta   90.00
_cell.angle_gamma   90.00
#
_symmetry.space_group_name_H-M   'P 1'
#
loop_
_entity.id
_entity.type
_entity.pdbx_description
1 polymer ?
#
loop_
_entity_poly.entity_id
_entity_poly.type
_entity_poly.pdbx_seq_one_letter_code
_entity_poly.pdbx_strand_id
1 'polypeptide(L)'
;MKFVLSTLLFAISLAAPLHAENTATDAHAADRAQIQQLVERFKGAILARDGEAMHAMFLPGGSWLQGMDKKSLARVRAKKPDTQQFAPGSYEQFAKFVGTAPKAIEETFDNVRIETDGIIGTVYFDYQFLADHKPTNHGVETWQLVHTDNGWKISAMLYSVILDDIR
;
A
#
# COMPACT_ATOMS: atom_id res chain seq x y z
N MET A 1 -84.65 -28.48 8.87
CA MET A 1 -83.70 -27.77 8.02
C MET A 1 -82.43 -27.53 8.88
N LYS A 2 -81.37 -28.32 8.62
CA LYS A 2 -80.06 -28.15 9.34
C LYS A 2 -79.09 -27.56 8.34
N PHE A 3 -78.62 -26.33 8.61
CA PHE A 3 -77.55 -25.71 7.82
C PHE A 3 -76.21 -26.16 8.38
N VAL A 4 -75.38 -26.83 7.54
CA VAL A 4 -74.02 -27.18 7.83
C VAL A 4 -73.14 -26.04 7.28
N LEU A 5 -72.47 -25.32 8.18
CA LEU A 5 -71.55 -24.27 7.84
C LEU A 5 -70.16 -24.86 7.65
N SER A 6 -69.67 -24.91 6.40
CA SER A 6 -68.36 -25.47 6.06
C SER A 6 -67.31 -24.34 6.14
N THR A 7 -66.42 -24.42 7.14
CA THR A 7 -65.32 -23.45 7.33
C THR A 7 -64.11 -23.87 6.51
N LEU A 8 -63.81 -23.09 5.44
CA LEU A 8 -62.65 -23.28 4.60
C LEU A 8 -61.41 -22.61 5.28
N LEU A 9 -60.45 -23.41 5.78
CA LEU A 9 -59.17 -22.93 6.22
C LEU A 9 -58.28 -22.63 5.02
N PHE A 10 -57.93 -21.35 4.84
CA PHE A 10 -56.91 -20.94 3.89
C PHE A 10 -55.53 -20.97 4.58
N ALA A 11 -54.68 -21.89 4.21
CA ALA A 11 -53.29 -21.95 4.65
C ALA A 11 -52.47 -21.00 3.79
N ILE A 12 -52.04 -19.86 4.38
CA ILE A 12 -51.11 -18.91 3.74
C ILE A 12 -49.70 -19.46 3.99
N SER A 13 -49.09 -20.02 2.95
CA SER A 13 -47.66 -20.37 2.96
C SER A 13 -46.85 -19.08 2.80
N LEU A 14 -46.22 -18.57 3.87
CA LEU A 14 -45.18 -17.58 3.78
C LEU A 14 -43.93 -18.21 3.19
N ALA A 15 -43.68 -17.99 1.90
CA ALA A 15 -42.38 -18.23 1.29
C ALA A 15 -41.44 -17.11 1.71
N ALA A 16 -40.51 -17.36 2.61
CA ALA A 16 -39.42 -16.46 2.92
C ALA A 16 -38.51 -16.36 1.66
N PRO A 17 -38.12 -15.14 1.24
CA PRO A 17 -37.15 -15.02 0.17
C PRO A 17 -35.80 -15.57 0.66
N LEU A 18 -35.30 -16.64 0.03
CA LEU A 18 -33.90 -17.03 0.14
C LEU A 18 -33.08 -15.87 -0.45
N HIS A 19 -32.49 -15.06 0.43
CA HIS A 19 -31.38 -14.22 0.03
C HIS A 19 -30.20 -15.17 -0.26
N ALA A 20 -29.96 -15.46 -1.54
CA ALA A 20 -28.70 -16.00 -1.97
C ALA A 20 -27.67 -14.91 -1.68
N GLU A 21 -26.84 -15.07 -0.62
CA GLU A 21 -25.60 -14.34 -0.49
C GLU A 21 -24.80 -14.61 -1.75
N ASN A 22 -24.76 -13.60 -2.62
CA ASN A 22 -23.91 -13.60 -3.80
C ASN A 22 -22.46 -13.45 -3.30
N THR A 23 -21.84 -14.57 -2.90
CA THR A 23 -20.39 -14.66 -2.72
C THR A 23 -19.77 -14.57 -4.10
N ALA A 24 -19.77 -13.35 -4.68
CA ALA A 24 -18.90 -13.04 -5.79
C ALA A 24 -17.48 -13.37 -5.30
N THR A 25 -16.96 -14.49 -5.79
CA THR A 25 -15.55 -14.86 -5.56
C THR A 25 -14.75 -13.66 -6.05
N ASP A 26 -13.98 -13.06 -5.13
CA ASP A 26 -13.14 -11.92 -5.46
C ASP A 26 -12.15 -12.35 -6.57
N ALA A 27 -12.42 -11.91 -7.80
CA ALA A 27 -11.72 -12.37 -9.00
C ALA A 27 -10.19 -12.16 -8.92
N HIS A 28 -9.74 -11.20 -8.07
CA HIS A 28 -8.33 -10.83 -7.95
C HIS A 28 -7.77 -11.03 -6.53
N ALA A 29 -8.36 -11.91 -5.73
CA ALA A 29 -7.89 -12.21 -4.37
C ALA A 29 -6.44 -12.73 -4.36
N ALA A 30 -6.09 -13.59 -5.30
CA ALA A 30 -4.73 -14.14 -5.43
C ALA A 30 -3.71 -13.06 -5.80
N ASP A 31 -4.08 -12.15 -6.70
CA ASP A 31 -3.22 -11.03 -7.10
C ASP A 31 -3.00 -10.07 -5.93
N ARG A 32 -4.07 -9.72 -5.18
CA ARG A 32 -3.92 -8.91 -3.97
C ARG A 32 -3.03 -9.56 -2.92
N ALA A 33 -3.15 -10.87 -2.73
CA ALA A 33 -2.27 -11.60 -1.81
C ALA A 33 -0.80 -11.55 -2.24
N GLN A 34 -0.52 -11.66 -3.54
CA GLN A 34 0.84 -11.52 -4.07
C GLN A 34 1.38 -10.09 -3.91
N ILE A 35 0.53 -9.06 -4.14
CA ILE A 35 0.90 -7.66 -3.90
C ILE A 35 1.16 -7.42 -2.40
N GLN A 36 0.33 -7.97 -1.51
CA GLN A 36 0.58 -7.92 -0.07
C GLN A 36 1.94 -8.53 0.31
N GLN A 37 2.31 -9.65 -0.31
CA GLN A 37 3.64 -10.24 -0.12
C GLN A 37 4.76 -9.32 -0.64
N LEU A 38 4.54 -8.57 -1.73
CA LEU A 38 5.50 -7.56 -2.20
C LEU A 38 5.69 -6.46 -1.15
N VAL A 39 4.61 -5.97 -0.54
CA VAL A 39 4.65 -4.99 0.56
C VAL A 39 5.47 -5.52 1.74
N GLU A 40 5.24 -6.76 2.16
CA GLU A 40 6.01 -7.35 3.27
C GLU A 40 7.49 -7.58 2.92
N ARG A 41 7.79 -7.98 1.67
CA ARG A 41 9.18 -8.09 1.21
C ARG A 41 9.90 -6.73 1.20
N PHE A 42 9.20 -5.66 0.83
CA PHE A 42 9.76 -4.31 0.83
C PHE A 42 10.18 -3.90 2.25
N LYS A 43 9.29 -4.04 3.23
CA LYS A 43 9.59 -3.80 4.65
C LYS A 43 10.75 -4.67 5.13
N GLY A 44 10.71 -5.96 4.80
CA GLY A 44 11.76 -6.92 5.15
C GLY A 44 13.13 -6.56 4.58
N ALA A 45 13.18 -6.08 3.34
CA ALA A 45 14.42 -5.65 2.69
C ALA A 45 15.03 -4.42 3.38
N ILE A 46 14.22 -3.44 3.78
CA ILE A 46 14.69 -2.28 4.57
C ILE A 46 15.29 -2.75 5.92
N LEU A 47 14.54 -3.56 6.66
CA LEU A 47 14.96 -4.06 7.98
C LEU A 47 16.23 -4.90 7.90
N ALA A 48 16.34 -5.76 6.88
CA ALA A 48 17.52 -6.59 6.63
C ALA A 48 18.69 -5.81 6.01
N ARG A 49 18.47 -4.58 5.54
CA ARG A 49 19.40 -3.78 4.74
C ARG A 49 19.83 -4.51 3.48
N ASP A 50 18.88 -5.19 2.83
CA ASP A 50 19.09 -5.91 1.59
C ASP A 50 18.78 -5.02 0.39
N GLY A 51 19.81 -4.30 -0.07
CA GLY A 51 19.69 -3.42 -1.23
C GLY A 51 19.44 -4.17 -2.56
N GLU A 52 19.92 -5.40 -2.70
CA GLU A 52 19.66 -6.22 -3.89
C GLU A 52 18.20 -6.63 -3.96
N ALA A 53 17.65 -7.17 -2.88
CA ALA A 53 16.23 -7.52 -2.80
C ALA A 53 15.35 -6.28 -3.01
N MET A 54 15.72 -5.12 -2.45
CA MET A 54 15.02 -3.85 -2.67
C MET A 54 15.02 -3.47 -4.14
N HIS A 55 16.18 -3.46 -4.79
CA HIS A 55 16.30 -3.11 -6.22
C HIS A 55 15.47 -4.04 -7.12
N ALA A 56 15.46 -5.33 -6.83
CA ALA A 56 14.77 -6.33 -7.63
C ALA A 56 13.23 -6.21 -7.60
N MET A 57 12.64 -5.44 -6.68
CA MET A 57 11.20 -5.21 -6.61
C MET A 57 10.69 -4.18 -7.62
N PHE A 58 11.58 -3.39 -8.20
CA PHE A 58 11.21 -2.34 -9.15
C PHE A 58 11.28 -2.81 -10.61
N LEU A 59 10.42 -2.21 -11.44
CA LEU A 59 10.54 -2.31 -12.89
C LEU A 59 11.68 -1.39 -13.35
N PRO A 60 12.61 -1.84 -14.20
CA PRO A 60 13.64 -0.98 -14.76
C PRO A 60 13.04 0.27 -15.44
N GLY A 61 13.56 1.45 -15.10
CA GLY A 61 13.03 2.73 -15.58
C GLY A 61 11.81 3.24 -14.84
N GLY A 62 11.45 2.63 -13.71
CA GLY A 62 10.36 3.08 -12.86
C GLY A 62 10.55 4.51 -12.37
N SER A 63 9.45 5.25 -12.24
CA SER A 63 9.47 6.64 -11.79
C SER A 63 9.38 6.74 -10.26
N TRP A 64 10.00 7.79 -9.72
CA TRP A 64 10.03 8.07 -8.29
C TRP A 64 9.93 9.56 -8.04
N LEU A 65 8.94 9.99 -7.26
CA LEU A 65 8.74 11.40 -6.91
C LEU A 65 8.40 11.53 -5.42
N GLN A 66 9.03 12.49 -4.76
CA GLN A 66 8.68 12.88 -3.40
C GLN A 66 8.14 14.30 -3.33
N GLY A 67 7.24 14.55 -2.37
CA GLY A 67 6.74 15.87 -2.03
C GLY A 67 6.93 16.15 -0.55
N MET A 68 7.56 17.27 -0.20
CA MET A 68 7.78 17.67 1.19
C MET A 68 6.70 18.67 1.65
N ASP A 69 6.21 18.53 2.88
CA ASP A 69 5.30 19.49 3.47
C ASP A 69 6.00 20.87 3.69
N LYS A 70 5.21 21.92 3.82
CA LYS A 70 5.77 23.30 3.91
C LYS A 70 6.65 23.53 5.14
N LYS A 71 6.30 22.94 6.31
CA LYS A 71 7.05 23.09 7.56
C LYS A 71 8.41 22.39 7.44
N SER A 72 8.41 21.16 6.97
CA SER A 72 9.63 20.37 6.73
C SER A 72 10.53 21.04 5.69
N LEU A 73 9.94 21.52 4.59
CA LEU A 73 10.67 22.25 3.54
C LEU A 73 11.36 23.50 4.09
N ALA A 74 10.67 24.31 4.89
CA ALA A 74 11.26 25.49 5.50
C ALA A 74 12.46 25.13 6.41
N ARG A 75 12.33 24.06 7.18
CA ARG A 75 13.40 23.52 8.03
C ARG A 75 14.61 23.04 7.23
N VAL A 76 14.41 22.37 6.12
CA VAL A 76 15.49 21.92 5.24
C VAL A 76 16.14 23.10 4.53
N ARG A 77 15.36 24.06 4.02
CA ARG A 77 15.84 25.25 3.32
C ARG A 77 16.70 26.17 4.21
N ALA A 78 16.53 26.11 5.51
CA ALA A 78 17.41 26.82 6.44
C ALA A 78 18.89 26.39 6.32
N LYS A 79 19.15 25.16 5.83
CA LYS A 79 20.50 24.61 5.60
C LYS A 79 20.83 24.41 4.12
N LYS A 80 19.82 24.21 3.28
CA LYS A 80 19.92 23.95 1.83
C LYS A 80 18.85 24.79 1.10
N PRO A 81 19.09 26.08 0.83
CA PRO A 81 18.08 27.02 0.32
C PRO A 81 17.41 26.60 -0.98
N ASP A 82 18.13 25.91 -1.87
CA ASP A 82 17.65 25.52 -3.21
C ASP A 82 16.83 24.21 -3.21
N THR A 83 16.51 23.66 -2.03
CA THR A 83 15.72 22.42 -1.93
C THR A 83 14.36 22.60 -2.60
N GLN A 84 14.04 21.71 -3.55
CA GLN A 84 12.75 21.69 -4.22
C GLN A 84 11.69 21.05 -3.31
N GLN A 85 10.45 21.55 -3.38
CA GLN A 85 9.32 20.95 -2.65
C GLN A 85 8.98 19.57 -3.21
N PHE A 86 8.98 19.45 -4.54
CA PHE A 86 8.78 18.19 -5.27
C PHE A 86 10.09 17.84 -5.97
N ALA A 87 10.61 16.68 -5.70
CA ALA A 87 11.91 16.27 -6.24
C ALA A 87 11.84 14.83 -6.76
N PRO A 88 12.40 14.56 -7.96
CA PRO A 88 12.55 13.19 -8.41
C PRO A 88 13.51 12.44 -7.48
N GLY A 89 13.22 11.17 -7.24
CA GLY A 89 14.10 10.22 -6.59
C GLY A 89 14.53 9.14 -7.57
N SER A 90 15.19 8.14 -7.04
CA SER A 90 15.59 6.97 -7.81
C SER A 90 15.54 5.74 -6.89
N TYR A 91 14.89 4.68 -7.37
CA TYR A 91 14.84 3.42 -6.63
C TYR A 91 16.24 2.78 -6.52
N GLU A 92 17.13 3.01 -7.49
CA GLU A 92 18.51 2.55 -7.44
C GLU A 92 19.29 3.23 -6.30
N GLN A 93 19.08 4.55 -6.13
CA GLN A 93 19.69 5.29 -5.02
C GLN A 93 19.13 4.85 -3.68
N PHE A 94 17.81 4.57 -3.61
CA PHE A 94 17.18 4.08 -2.40
C PHE A 94 17.67 2.66 -2.06
N ALA A 95 17.73 1.76 -3.03
CA ALA A 95 18.28 0.42 -2.84
C ALA A 95 19.75 0.46 -2.36
N LYS A 96 20.57 1.36 -2.94
CA LYS A 96 21.93 1.60 -2.47
C LYS A 96 21.96 2.12 -1.03
N PHE A 97 21.09 3.08 -0.71
CA PHE A 97 20.97 3.60 0.67
C PHE A 97 20.60 2.47 1.64
N VAL A 98 19.61 1.65 1.30
CA VAL A 98 19.20 0.49 2.12
C VAL A 98 20.39 -0.45 2.34
N GLY A 99 21.11 -0.83 1.28
CA GLY A 99 22.23 -1.78 1.37
C GLY A 99 23.47 -1.23 2.08
N THR A 100 23.61 0.10 2.21
CA THR A 100 24.78 0.74 2.82
C THR A 100 24.46 1.53 4.09
N ALA A 101 23.24 1.43 4.60
CA ALA A 101 22.82 2.17 5.80
C ALA A 101 23.73 1.82 6.99
N PRO A 102 24.40 2.82 7.62
CA PRO A 102 25.33 2.58 8.71
C PRO A 102 24.63 2.21 10.04
N LYS A 103 23.33 2.46 10.11
CA LYS A 103 22.47 2.27 11.27
C LYS A 103 21.32 1.34 10.94
N ALA A 104 20.64 0.82 11.96
CA ALA A 104 19.38 0.13 11.78
C ALA A 104 18.35 1.09 11.15
N ILE A 105 17.69 0.62 10.10
CA ILE A 105 16.59 1.33 9.44
C ILE A 105 15.37 0.44 9.39
N GLU A 106 14.20 1.05 9.47
CA GLU A 106 12.91 0.37 9.48
C GLU A 106 11.87 1.28 8.84
N GLU A 107 10.89 0.69 8.20
CA GLU A 107 9.71 1.40 7.72
C GLU A 107 8.46 0.61 8.11
N THR A 108 7.54 1.27 8.81
CA THR A 108 6.24 0.70 9.18
C THR A 108 5.18 1.20 8.23
N PHE A 109 4.20 0.34 7.92
CA PHE A 109 3.09 0.65 7.02
C PHE A 109 1.76 0.40 7.73
N ASP A 110 0.90 1.41 7.72
CA ASP A 110 -0.44 1.38 8.28
C ASP A 110 -1.48 1.68 7.20
N ASN A 111 -2.72 1.24 7.40
CA ASN A 111 -3.84 1.51 6.50
C ASN A 111 -3.59 1.09 5.04
N VAL A 112 -2.90 -0.03 4.83
CA VAL A 112 -2.55 -0.54 3.49
C VAL A 112 -3.82 -0.86 2.71
N ARG A 113 -3.94 -0.29 1.50
CA ARG A 113 -5.02 -0.53 0.54
C ARG A 113 -4.43 -0.99 -0.77
N ILE A 114 -4.95 -2.07 -1.32
CA ILE A 114 -4.48 -2.71 -2.55
C ILE A 114 -5.65 -2.86 -3.51
N GLU A 115 -5.51 -2.30 -4.71
CA GLU A 115 -6.46 -2.45 -5.81
C GLU A 115 -5.74 -3.01 -7.05
N THR A 116 -6.37 -3.94 -7.75
CA THR A 116 -5.81 -4.55 -8.97
C THR A 116 -6.88 -5.19 -9.84
N ASP A 117 -6.63 -5.22 -11.14
CA ASP A 117 -7.39 -5.97 -12.15
C ASP A 117 -6.64 -7.22 -12.64
N GLY A 118 -5.53 -7.59 -11.96
CA GLY A 118 -4.67 -8.71 -12.34
C GLY A 118 -3.57 -8.35 -13.35
N ILE A 119 -3.61 -7.18 -13.98
CA ILE A 119 -2.61 -6.70 -14.96
C ILE A 119 -1.80 -5.56 -14.36
N ILE A 120 -2.50 -4.57 -13.80
CA ILE A 120 -1.91 -3.46 -13.07
C ILE A 120 -2.47 -3.42 -11.63
N GLY A 121 -1.79 -2.70 -10.75
CA GLY A 121 -2.26 -2.53 -9.39
C GLY A 121 -1.79 -1.23 -8.77
N THR A 122 -2.43 -0.86 -7.68
CA THR A 122 -2.02 0.27 -6.85
C THR A 122 -1.95 -0.16 -5.38
N VAL A 123 -0.99 0.40 -4.66
CA VAL A 123 -0.92 0.31 -3.20
C VAL A 123 -0.93 1.73 -2.65
N TYR A 124 -1.64 1.94 -1.56
CA TYR A 124 -1.66 3.18 -0.79
C TYR A 124 -1.50 2.82 0.68
N PHE A 125 -0.66 3.53 1.41
CA PHE A 125 -0.48 3.35 2.85
C PHE A 125 0.06 4.61 3.53
N ASP A 126 -0.12 4.68 4.84
CA ASP A 126 0.59 5.61 5.71
C ASP A 126 1.91 4.95 6.10
N TYR A 127 3.02 5.70 6.03
CA TYR A 127 4.33 5.17 6.42
C TYR A 127 4.98 5.98 7.54
N GLN A 128 5.85 5.33 8.30
CA GLN A 128 6.81 5.96 9.18
C GLN A 128 8.19 5.34 8.99
N PHE A 129 9.19 6.17 8.69
CA PHE A 129 10.58 5.75 8.53
C PHE A 129 11.38 6.01 9.82
N LEU A 130 12.09 5.00 10.29
CA LEU A 130 12.87 5.03 11.51
C LEU A 130 14.36 4.80 11.22
N ALA A 131 15.22 5.49 11.99
CA ALA A 131 16.66 5.21 12.04
C ALA A 131 17.08 5.05 13.51
N ASP A 132 17.80 3.99 13.85
CA ASP A 132 18.10 3.60 15.23
C ASP A 132 16.83 3.54 16.11
N HIS A 133 15.75 2.97 15.56
CA HIS A 133 14.43 2.86 16.22
C HIS A 133 13.79 4.20 16.58
N LYS A 134 14.24 5.31 15.99
CA LYS A 134 13.66 6.64 16.19
C LYS A 134 12.99 7.12 14.91
N PRO A 135 11.73 7.58 14.97
CA PRO A 135 11.07 8.20 13.84
C PRO A 135 11.89 9.37 13.28
N THR A 136 12.03 9.42 11.96
CA THR A 136 12.75 10.49 11.25
C THR A 136 11.81 11.26 10.33
N ASN A 137 10.90 10.56 9.69
CA ASN A 137 9.87 11.15 8.84
C ASN A 137 8.70 10.17 8.67
N HIS A 138 7.58 10.72 8.29
CA HIS A 138 6.35 9.98 7.98
C HIS A 138 5.62 10.63 6.83
N GLY A 139 4.59 9.98 6.35
CA GLY A 139 3.73 10.51 5.30
C GLY A 139 2.80 9.45 4.72
N VAL A 140 2.36 9.73 3.51
CA VAL A 140 1.58 8.80 2.68
C VAL A 140 2.43 8.37 1.50
N GLU A 141 2.33 7.10 1.14
CA GLU A 141 3.00 6.56 -0.02
C GLU A 141 2.02 5.83 -0.94
N THR A 142 2.27 5.94 -2.24
CA THR A 142 1.49 5.25 -3.28
C THR A 142 2.43 4.57 -4.26
N TRP A 143 2.11 3.33 -4.60
CA TRP A 143 2.78 2.59 -5.66
C TRP A 143 1.85 2.33 -6.83
N GLN A 144 2.40 2.38 -8.03
CA GLN A 144 1.80 1.79 -9.22
C GLN A 144 2.56 0.50 -9.55
N LEU A 145 1.82 -0.56 -9.82
CA LEU A 145 2.35 -1.89 -10.03
C LEU A 145 1.99 -2.42 -11.41
N VAL A 146 2.83 -3.29 -11.93
CA VAL A 146 2.57 -4.07 -13.14
C VAL A 146 2.84 -5.55 -12.88
N HIS A 147 2.00 -6.42 -13.44
CA HIS A 147 2.17 -7.87 -13.35
C HIS A 147 3.02 -8.32 -14.53
N THR A 148 4.24 -8.76 -14.26
CA THR A 148 5.20 -9.27 -15.27
C THR A 148 5.28 -10.80 -15.19
N ASP A 149 5.96 -11.43 -16.15
CA ASP A 149 6.25 -12.88 -16.11
C ASP A 149 7.04 -13.29 -14.83
N ASN A 150 7.73 -12.33 -14.21
CA ASN A 150 8.49 -12.51 -12.97
C ASN A 150 7.73 -12.00 -11.73
N GLY A 151 6.39 -11.89 -11.80
CA GLY A 151 5.52 -11.41 -10.74
C GLY A 151 5.36 -9.89 -10.72
N TRP A 152 4.75 -9.39 -9.64
CA TRP A 152 4.45 -7.97 -9.46
C TRP A 152 5.70 -7.13 -9.26
N LYS A 153 5.79 -5.97 -9.99
CA LYS A 153 6.88 -5.00 -9.91
C LYS A 153 6.34 -3.59 -9.67
N ILE A 154 7.09 -2.79 -8.91
CA ILE A 154 6.79 -1.37 -8.69
C ILE A 154 7.26 -0.59 -9.92
N SER A 155 6.34 0.01 -10.67
CA SER A 155 6.61 0.82 -11.85
C SER A 155 6.69 2.31 -11.55
N ALA A 156 6.02 2.77 -10.48
CA ALA A 156 6.11 4.15 -10.02
C ALA A 156 5.85 4.25 -8.51
N MET A 157 6.50 5.21 -7.87
CA MET A 157 6.32 5.54 -6.46
C MET A 157 6.16 7.05 -6.29
N LEU A 158 5.14 7.44 -5.52
CA LEU A 158 4.91 8.83 -5.12
C LEU A 158 4.64 8.85 -3.61
N TYR A 159 5.37 9.70 -2.88
CA TYR A 159 5.18 9.82 -1.43
C TYR A 159 5.36 11.25 -0.92
N SER A 160 4.72 11.53 0.20
CA SER A 160 4.91 12.77 0.94
C SER A 160 5.93 12.58 2.07
N VAL A 161 6.67 13.64 2.41
CA VAL A 161 7.67 13.63 3.50
C VAL A 161 7.31 14.72 4.51
N ILE A 162 7.03 14.31 5.73
CA ILE A 162 6.85 15.15 6.90
C ILE A 162 7.95 14.77 7.90
N LEU A 163 8.87 15.69 8.16
CA LEU A 163 10.01 15.42 9.06
C LEU A 163 9.56 15.42 10.52
N ASP A 164 9.89 14.38 11.24
CA ASP A 164 9.67 14.31 12.68
C ASP A 164 10.61 15.24 13.45
N ASP A 165 10.18 15.68 14.63
CA ASP A 165 11.02 16.45 15.53
C ASP A 165 11.99 15.48 16.23
N ILE A 166 13.24 15.41 15.76
CA ILE A 166 14.30 14.65 16.42
C ILE A 166 14.60 15.36 17.74
N ARG A 167 14.11 14.82 18.82
CA ARG A 167 14.44 15.24 20.18
C ARG A 167 15.72 14.59 20.67
#